data_c4bd3df089783eea2b0e5d24ede735e2
#
_entry.id   c4bd3df089783eea2b0e5d24ede735e2
#
_cell.length_a   1.000
_cell.length_b   1.000
_cell.length_c   1.000
_cell.angle_alpha   90.00
_cell.angle_beta   90.00
_cell.angle_gamma   90.00
#
_symmetry.space_group_name_H-M   'P 1'
#
loop_
_entity.id
_entity.type
_entity.pdbx_description
1 polymer ?
#
loop_
_entity_poly.entity_id
_entity_poly.type
_entity_poly.pdbx_seq_one_letter_code
_entity_poly.pdbx_strand_id
1 'polypeptide(L)'
;MVKASRDFQVFVKPEGSACNLACDYCYYLSKAALYSGSEPVRMPEDVLERYILQHIEASPAEVIRFSWHGGEPTLLGLDYFRKIVSLEKRHRPPGQGVVNGIQTNATLIDEDWCRFLADEGFTVGISLDGPEEFHDFHRRDKGGQATHARALRGFDLLQKHGIQADILCVVNAQNVQWPERVYRFFKRIGAAFIGFLPLVERRPEAAAGVSPATAPSEAFGGFLCTIFDEWARQDVGRVKVEMFEEAARTAFGREPAVCVFRQTCGDVPVIERNGDFYSCDHFVDANHRLGNIRETSLAELLESPRQRAFGRAKAETLPRACQVCEVRAMCNGGCLKDRFITTADGEPGLNYLCAGYKKFFTHCRPFVSELAALWRSRQAGPGKTAPQKIGRNDPCPCGSGLKYKKCCLGKSRLHT
;
A
#
# COMPACT_ATOMS: atom_id res chain seq x y z
N MET A 1 -6.28 -26.14 -12.13
CA MET A 1 -5.15 -25.35 -11.59
C MET A 1 -5.53 -24.86 -10.20
N VAL A 2 -4.59 -24.89 -9.25
CA VAL A 2 -4.85 -24.47 -7.87
C VAL A 2 -4.78 -22.95 -7.81
N LYS A 3 -5.86 -22.30 -7.36
CA LYS A 3 -5.88 -20.85 -7.06
C LYS A 3 -5.35 -20.59 -5.66
N ALA A 4 -4.79 -19.42 -5.43
CA ALA A 4 -4.46 -18.97 -4.10
C ALA A 4 -5.74 -18.84 -3.25
N SER A 5 -5.63 -19.12 -1.95
CA SER A 5 -6.78 -19.09 -1.02
C SER A 5 -7.20 -17.66 -0.62
N ARG A 6 -6.42 -16.65 -1.01
CA ARG A 6 -6.63 -15.23 -0.70
C ARG A 6 -6.06 -14.34 -1.81
N ASP A 7 -6.52 -13.10 -1.86
CA ASP A 7 -5.91 -12.09 -2.72
C ASP A 7 -4.46 -11.83 -2.33
N PHE A 8 -3.63 -11.60 -3.34
CA PHE A 8 -2.21 -11.34 -3.19
C PHE A 8 -1.74 -10.30 -4.19
N GLN A 9 -0.60 -9.67 -3.91
CA GLN A 9 0.06 -8.75 -4.81
C GLN A 9 1.56 -9.08 -4.84
N VAL A 10 2.06 -9.54 -5.98
CA VAL A 10 3.48 -9.83 -6.13
C VAL A 10 4.23 -8.58 -6.58
N PHE A 11 5.27 -8.19 -5.86
CA PHE A 11 6.20 -7.17 -6.32
C PHE A 11 7.26 -7.82 -7.22
N VAL A 12 7.16 -7.56 -8.51
CA VAL A 12 8.08 -8.13 -9.50
C VAL A 12 9.23 -7.19 -9.74
N LYS A 13 10.44 -7.74 -9.73
CA LYS A 13 11.69 -7.02 -9.90
C LYS A 13 12.40 -7.46 -11.19
N PRO A 14 11.88 -7.11 -12.38
CA PRO A 14 12.39 -7.67 -13.63
C PRO A 14 13.82 -7.21 -13.98
N GLU A 15 14.28 -6.09 -13.44
CA GLU A 15 15.68 -5.63 -13.51
C GLU A 15 16.49 -5.91 -12.23
N GLY A 16 15.84 -6.54 -11.21
CA GLY A 16 16.44 -6.75 -9.90
C GLY A 16 16.70 -5.42 -9.19
N SER A 17 17.93 -5.23 -8.70
CA SER A 17 18.36 -4.00 -8.01
C SER A 17 18.93 -2.92 -8.92
N ALA A 18 18.95 -3.13 -10.26
CA ALA A 18 19.51 -2.15 -11.18
C ALA A 18 18.68 -0.85 -11.18
N CYS A 19 19.36 0.28 -10.95
CA CYS A 19 18.75 1.59 -10.89
C CYS A 19 19.69 2.62 -11.51
N ASN A 20 19.16 3.70 -12.06
CA ASN A 20 19.94 4.86 -12.52
C ASN A 20 20.27 5.82 -11.37
N LEU A 21 19.64 5.68 -10.21
CA LEU A 21 19.94 6.43 -8.99
C LEU A 21 20.80 5.60 -8.02
N ALA A 22 21.42 6.30 -7.07
CA ALA A 22 22.21 5.76 -5.97
C ALA A 22 21.77 6.43 -4.64
N CYS A 23 20.46 6.31 -4.33
CA CYS A 23 19.91 6.84 -3.08
C CYS A 23 20.57 6.15 -1.90
N ASP A 24 21.14 6.92 -0.97
CA ASP A 24 21.98 6.41 0.13
C ASP A 24 21.20 5.58 1.17
N TYR A 25 19.88 5.78 1.29
CA TYR A 25 18.98 4.99 2.15
C TYR A 25 18.30 3.81 1.43
N CYS A 26 18.65 3.53 0.16
CA CYS A 26 17.94 2.51 -0.62
C CYS A 26 18.21 1.10 -0.07
N TYR A 27 17.21 0.50 0.55
CA TYR A 27 17.29 -0.85 1.08
C TYR A 27 17.51 -1.94 0.00
N TYR A 28 17.25 -1.58 -1.27
CA TYR A 28 17.31 -2.54 -2.37
C TYR A 28 18.68 -2.58 -3.10
N LEU A 29 19.50 -1.54 -3.00
CA LEU A 29 20.82 -1.51 -3.65
C LEU A 29 21.73 -2.67 -3.19
N SER A 30 21.69 -3.02 -1.91
CA SER A 30 22.48 -4.14 -1.37
C SER A 30 22.10 -5.50 -1.95
N LYS A 31 20.91 -5.63 -2.56
CA LYS A 31 20.42 -6.87 -3.16
C LYS A 31 21.16 -7.24 -4.45
N ALA A 32 21.96 -6.34 -5.01
CA ALA A 32 22.88 -6.66 -6.09
C ALA A 32 23.80 -7.85 -5.75
N ALA A 33 24.18 -8.01 -4.49
CA ALA A 33 24.99 -9.11 -4.00
C ALA A 33 24.32 -10.49 -4.06
N LEU A 34 22.99 -10.56 -4.27
CA LEU A 34 22.27 -11.83 -4.45
C LEU A 34 22.54 -12.49 -5.81
N TYR A 35 23.07 -11.72 -6.76
CA TYR A 35 23.28 -12.19 -8.12
C TYR A 35 24.75 -12.49 -8.37
N SER A 36 25.03 -13.68 -8.91
CA SER A 36 26.33 -13.98 -9.48
C SER A 36 26.50 -13.17 -10.77
N GLY A 37 27.71 -12.73 -11.10
CA GLY A 37 27.98 -11.92 -12.30
C GLY A 37 27.64 -12.60 -13.65
N SER A 38 27.25 -13.89 -13.62
CA SER A 38 26.82 -14.67 -14.79
C SER A 38 25.30 -14.63 -15.03
N GLU A 39 24.50 -14.04 -14.13
CA GLU A 39 23.05 -13.99 -14.29
C GLU A 39 22.61 -12.89 -15.27
N PRO A 40 21.47 -13.10 -15.98
CA PRO A 40 20.91 -12.09 -16.87
C PRO A 40 20.70 -10.75 -16.17
N VAL A 41 20.98 -9.64 -16.85
CA VAL A 41 20.80 -8.28 -16.30
C VAL A 41 19.35 -7.95 -16.06
N ARG A 42 18.44 -8.58 -16.83
CA ARG A 42 16.98 -8.43 -16.70
C ARG A 42 16.31 -9.80 -16.70
N MET A 43 15.07 -9.86 -16.25
CA MET A 43 14.27 -11.08 -16.27
C MET A 43 14.14 -11.59 -17.70
N PRO A 44 14.56 -12.85 -17.97
CA PRO A 44 14.41 -13.47 -19.28
C PRO A 44 12.95 -13.61 -19.69
N GLU A 45 12.68 -13.59 -21.01
CA GLU A 45 11.30 -13.65 -21.52
C GLU A 45 10.55 -14.92 -21.09
N ASP A 46 11.23 -16.06 -21.00
CA ASP A 46 10.64 -17.31 -20.54
C ASP A 46 10.19 -17.27 -19.06
N VAL A 47 10.95 -16.57 -18.20
CA VAL A 47 10.58 -16.35 -16.80
C VAL A 47 9.43 -15.35 -16.72
N LEU A 48 9.47 -14.28 -17.51
CA LEU A 48 8.42 -13.26 -17.56
C LEU A 48 7.08 -13.88 -17.99
N GLU A 49 7.07 -14.64 -19.08
CA GLU A 49 5.84 -15.29 -19.57
C GLU A 49 5.32 -16.31 -18.56
N ARG A 50 6.19 -17.12 -17.97
CA ARG A 50 5.85 -18.06 -16.91
C ARG A 50 5.24 -17.38 -15.70
N TYR A 51 5.83 -16.27 -15.26
CA TYR A 51 5.30 -15.47 -14.16
C TYR A 51 3.89 -14.96 -14.47
N ILE A 52 3.71 -14.31 -15.63
CA ILE A 52 2.41 -13.75 -16.03
C ILE A 52 1.34 -14.84 -16.07
N LEU A 53 1.64 -15.98 -16.70
CA LEU A 53 0.73 -17.14 -16.78
C LEU A 53 0.35 -17.63 -15.38
N GLN A 54 1.35 -17.91 -14.54
CA GLN A 54 1.11 -18.45 -13.20
C GLN A 54 0.38 -17.45 -12.29
N HIS A 55 0.64 -16.14 -12.44
CA HIS A 55 -0.07 -15.11 -11.67
C HIS A 55 -1.55 -15.05 -12.05
N ILE A 56 -1.87 -15.10 -13.35
CA ILE A 56 -3.24 -15.18 -13.84
C ILE A 56 -3.95 -16.43 -13.31
N GLU A 57 -3.30 -17.58 -13.39
CA GLU A 57 -3.85 -18.86 -12.93
C GLU A 57 -4.06 -18.92 -11.42
N ALA A 58 -3.12 -18.38 -10.64
CA ALA A 58 -3.18 -18.36 -9.18
C ALA A 58 -4.19 -17.34 -8.63
N SER A 59 -4.53 -16.28 -9.38
CA SER A 59 -5.38 -15.20 -8.88
C SER A 59 -6.82 -15.66 -8.66
N PRO A 60 -7.39 -15.48 -7.43
CA PRO A 60 -8.80 -15.71 -7.17
C PRO A 60 -9.69 -14.55 -7.61
N ALA A 61 -9.12 -13.35 -7.85
CA ALA A 61 -9.83 -12.11 -8.11
C ALA A 61 -10.37 -12.00 -9.55
N GLU A 62 -11.45 -11.25 -9.74
CA GLU A 62 -11.97 -10.87 -11.07
C GLU A 62 -11.05 -9.89 -11.80
N VAL A 63 -10.32 -9.07 -11.03
CA VAL A 63 -9.34 -8.12 -11.55
C VAL A 63 -7.97 -8.49 -11.02
N ILE A 64 -7.09 -8.92 -11.91
CA ILE A 64 -5.70 -9.30 -11.61
C ILE A 64 -4.86 -8.03 -11.55
N ARG A 65 -4.04 -7.90 -10.51
CA ARG A 65 -3.16 -6.75 -10.31
C ARG A 65 -1.70 -7.17 -10.41
N PHE A 66 -1.02 -6.69 -11.46
CA PHE A 66 0.42 -6.78 -11.57
C PHE A 66 1.10 -5.56 -10.97
N SER A 67 2.26 -5.73 -10.34
CA SER A 67 2.99 -4.65 -9.68
C SER A 67 4.47 -4.73 -10.02
N TRP A 68 4.89 -3.81 -10.88
CA TRP A 68 6.24 -3.75 -11.45
C TRP A 68 7.10 -2.80 -10.63
N HIS A 69 8.10 -3.36 -10.00
CA HIS A 69 9.03 -2.69 -9.09
C HIS A 69 10.46 -3.04 -9.47
N GLY A 70 11.42 -2.72 -8.60
CA GLY A 70 12.81 -3.13 -8.71
C GLY A 70 13.74 -2.05 -8.20
N GLY A 71 14.88 -1.90 -8.84
CA GLY A 71 15.69 -0.71 -8.75
C GLY A 71 14.97 0.44 -9.45
N GLU A 72 14.95 0.43 -10.79
CA GLU A 72 14.15 1.34 -11.59
C GLU A 72 13.58 0.62 -12.83
N PRO A 73 12.27 0.30 -12.85
CA PRO A 73 11.69 -0.50 -13.91
C PRO A 73 11.70 0.19 -15.28
N THR A 74 11.70 1.52 -15.35
CA THR A 74 11.77 2.23 -16.64
C THR A 74 13.10 2.03 -17.39
N LEU A 75 14.15 1.53 -16.73
CA LEU A 75 15.41 1.13 -17.40
C LEU A 75 15.22 -0.02 -18.41
N LEU A 76 14.18 -0.83 -18.26
CA LEU A 76 13.86 -1.91 -19.19
C LEU A 76 13.39 -1.41 -20.54
N GLY A 77 12.93 -0.16 -20.63
CA GLY A 77 12.41 0.46 -21.83
C GLY A 77 10.98 0.04 -22.18
N LEU A 78 10.33 0.81 -23.04
CA LEU A 78 8.94 0.62 -23.44
C LEU A 78 8.67 -0.72 -24.13
N ASP A 79 9.63 -1.24 -24.93
CA ASP A 79 9.40 -2.50 -25.64
C ASP A 79 9.25 -3.69 -24.69
N TYR A 80 9.94 -3.66 -23.55
CA TYR A 80 9.76 -4.66 -22.52
C TYR A 80 8.35 -4.59 -21.92
N PHE A 81 7.83 -3.40 -21.63
CA PHE A 81 6.49 -3.20 -21.11
C PHE A 81 5.39 -3.51 -22.14
N ARG A 82 5.61 -3.20 -23.42
CA ARG A 82 4.74 -3.66 -24.51
C ARG A 82 4.67 -5.18 -24.58
N LYS A 83 5.78 -5.87 -24.35
CA LYS A 83 5.84 -7.33 -24.26
C LYS A 83 5.02 -7.85 -23.08
N ILE A 84 5.15 -7.25 -21.89
CA ILE A 84 4.33 -7.57 -20.71
C ILE A 84 2.85 -7.54 -21.09
N VAL A 85 2.37 -6.41 -21.58
CA VAL A 85 0.96 -6.24 -21.94
C VAL A 85 0.51 -7.24 -23.02
N SER A 86 1.37 -7.52 -24.01
CA SER A 86 1.09 -8.53 -25.03
C SER A 86 0.91 -9.94 -24.44
N LEU A 87 1.76 -10.33 -23.48
CA LEU A 87 1.67 -11.61 -22.78
C LEU A 87 0.42 -11.68 -21.91
N GLU A 88 0.10 -10.62 -21.17
CA GLU A 88 -1.13 -10.54 -20.39
C GLU A 88 -2.39 -10.69 -21.26
N LYS A 89 -2.45 -9.96 -22.38
CA LYS A 89 -3.55 -10.05 -23.35
C LYS A 89 -3.68 -11.47 -23.95
N ARG A 90 -2.56 -12.16 -24.15
CA ARG A 90 -2.53 -13.54 -24.66
C ARG A 90 -3.06 -14.56 -23.67
N HIS A 91 -2.66 -14.44 -22.40
CA HIS A 91 -2.95 -15.45 -21.37
C HIS A 91 -4.21 -15.16 -20.54
N ARG A 92 -4.73 -13.93 -20.60
CA ARG A 92 -5.90 -13.51 -19.83
C ARG A 92 -7.17 -14.25 -20.28
N PRO A 93 -7.88 -14.95 -19.38
CA PRO A 93 -9.17 -15.53 -19.68
C PRO A 93 -10.21 -14.47 -20.09
N PRO A 94 -11.18 -14.82 -20.97
CA PRO A 94 -12.30 -13.91 -21.29
C PRO A 94 -13.04 -13.47 -20.04
N GLY A 95 -13.35 -12.15 -19.96
CA GLY A 95 -14.09 -11.56 -18.85
C GLY A 95 -13.27 -11.17 -17.63
N GLN A 96 -12.00 -11.56 -17.54
CA GLN A 96 -11.13 -11.18 -16.42
C GLN A 96 -10.41 -9.84 -16.72
N GLY A 97 -10.43 -8.91 -15.76
CA GLY A 97 -9.71 -7.64 -15.86
C GLY A 97 -8.23 -7.78 -15.49
N VAL A 98 -7.38 -6.94 -16.08
CA VAL A 98 -5.97 -6.78 -15.68
C VAL A 98 -5.71 -5.31 -15.43
N VAL A 99 -5.02 -5.01 -14.34
CA VAL A 99 -4.53 -3.67 -13.98
C VAL A 99 -3.05 -3.78 -13.65
N ASN A 100 -2.25 -2.96 -14.31
CA ASN A 100 -0.82 -2.83 -14.07
C ASN A 100 -0.52 -1.64 -13.17
N GLY A 101 0.40 -1.82 -12.23
CA GLY A 101 1.00 -0.75 -11.45
C GLY A 101 2.52 -0.71 -11.66
N ILE A 102 3.07 0.48 -11.76
CA ILE A 102 4.53 0.70 -11.84
C ILE A 102 4.96 1.66 -10.74
N GLN A 103 6.04 1.31 -10.02
CA GLN A 103 6.69 2.19 -9.06
C GLN A 103 8.01 2.67 -9.62
N THR A 104 8.16 3.98 -9.83
CA THR A 104 9.32 4.58 -10.49
C THR A 104 9.88 5.79 -9.75
N ASN A 105 11.16 6.10 -9.98
CA ASN A 105 11.75 7.38 -9.56
C ASN A 105 11.39 8.54 -10.51
N ALA A 106 10.63 8.28 -11.55
CA ALA A 106 10.10 9.19 -12.57
C ALA A 106 11.16 9.98 -13.40
N THR A 107 12.46 9.79 -13.17
CA THR A 107 13.49 10.58 -13.85
C THR A 107 13.64 10.27 -15.34
N LEU A 108 13.14 9.11 -15.79
CA LEU A 108 13.19 8.63 -17.16
C LEU A 108 11.83 8.69 -17.87
N ILE A 109 10.80 9.19 -17.20
CA ILE A 109 9.47 9.36 -17.80
C ILE A 109 9.54 10.49 -18.86
N ASP A 110 9.05 10.17 -20.04
CA ASP A 110 8.92 11.06 -21.22
C ASP A 110 7.52 10.95 -21.84
N GLU A 111 7.29 11.63 -22.95
CA GLU A 111 6.00 11.66 -23.66
C GLU A 111 5.59 10.26 -24.17
N ASP A 112 6.54 9.42 -24.59
CA ASP A 112 6.25 8.07 -25.09
C ASP A 112 5.82 7.15 -23.93
N TRP A 113 6.49 7.26 -22.78
CA TRP A 113 6.06 6.58 -21.57
C TRP A 113 4.67 7.03 -21.13
N CYS A 114 4.39 8.34 -21.12
CA CYS A 114 3.08 8.85 -20.70
C CYS A 114 1.97 8.33 -21.60
N ARG A 115 2.14 8.35 -22.93
CA ARG A 115 1.16 7.79 -23.87
C ARG A 115 0.91 6.31 -23.61
N PHE A 116 1.96 5.52 -23.49
CA PHE A 116 1.86 4.09 -23.24
C PHE A 116 1.12 3.80 -21.92
N LEU A 117 1.50 4.47 -20.83
CA LEU A 117 0.88 4.27 -19.52
C LEU A 117 -0.59 4.67 -19.49
N ALA A 118 -0.97 5.75 -20.22
CA ALA A 118 -2.35 6.20 -20.36
C ALA A 118 -3.17 5.20 -21.19
N ASP A 119 -2.66 4.79 -22.36
CA ASP A 119 -3.36 3.90 -23.30
C ASP A 119 -3.62 2.51 -22.69
N GLU A 120 -2.66 1.98 -21.90
CA GLU A 120 -2.78 0.67 -21.25
C GLU A 120 -3.33 0.75 -19.81
N GLY A 121 -3.69 1.94 -19.32
CA GLY A 121 -4.37 2.14 -18.04
C GLY A 121 -3.51 1.78 -16.81
N PHE A 122 -2.22 2.06 -16.86
CA PHE A 122 -1.32 1.81 -15.73
C PHE A 122 -1.62 2.75 -14.56
N THR A 123 -1.56 2.22 -13.34
CA THR A 123 -1.41 3.04 -12.14
C THR A 123 0.07 3.32 -11.91
N VAL A 124 0.39 4.54 -11.52
CA VAL A 124 1.78 4.98 -11.41
C VAL A 124 2.05 5.49 -9.99
N GLY A 125 3.01 4.87 -9.32
CA GLY A 125 3.58 5.40 -8.10
C GLY A 125 4.93 6.07 -8.40
N ILE A 126 5.16 7.24 -7.86
CA ILE A 126 6.44 7.94 -7.99
C ILE A 126 7.12 8.18 -6.65
N SER A 127 8.43 8.13 -6.68
CA SER A 127 9.28 8.41 -5.51
C SER A 127 9.68 9.88 -5.47
N LEU A 128 9.11 10.66 -4.53
CA LEU A 128 9.43 12.08 -4.36
C LEU A 128 9.39 12.45 -2.87
N ASP A 129 10.50 12.95 -2.30
CA ASP A 129 10.64 13.14 -0.86
C ASP A 129 10.33 14.56 -0.37
N GLY A 130 9.56 15.32 -1.15
CA GLY A 130 9.19 16.70 -0.84
C GLY A 130 9.99 17.73 -1.63
N PRO A 131 10.23 18.94 -1.08
CA PRO A 131 11.05 19.99 -1.69
C PRO A 131 12.44 19.51 -2.11
N GLU A 132 13.05 20.24 -3.04
CA GLU A 132 14.34 19.94 -3.66
C GLU A 132 15.42 19.62 -2.64
N GLU A 133 15.57 20.43 -1.60
CA GLU A 133 16.60 20.25 -0.59
C GLU A 133 16.45 18.95 0.23
N PHE A 134 15.24 18.43 0.39
CA PHE A 134 15.02 17.14 1.08
C PHE A 134 15.18 15.96 0.13
N HIS A 135 14.71 16.11 -1.11
CA HIS A 135 14.82 15.07 -2.11
C HIS A 135 16.28 14.85 -2.51
N ASP A 136 16.98 15.91 -2.91
CA ASP A 136 18.34 15.84 -3.45
C ASP A 136 19.40 15.58 -2.37
N PHE A 137 19.04 15.63 -1.10
CA PHE A 137 19.95 15.22 -0.04
C PHE A 137 20.28 13.73 -0.13
N HIS A 138 19.28 12.90 -0.38
CA HIS A 138 19.40 11.44 -0.39
C HIS A 138 19.27 10.82 -1.79
N ARG A 139 18.45 11.40 -2.68
CA ARG A 139 18.16 10.84 -3.99
C ARG A 139 19.03 11.48 -5.07
N ARG A 140 20.20 10.90 -5.24
CA ARG A 140 21.17 11.31 -6.28
C ARG A 140 21.33 10.24 -7.34
N ASP A 141 21.72 10.64 -8.53
CA ASP A 141 22.09 9.65 -9.55
C ASP A 141 23.49 9.05 -9.27
N LYS A 142 23.89 8.06 -10.08
CA LYS A 142 25.18 7.40 -9.92
C LYS A 142 26.39 8.33 -10.11
N GLY A 143 26.17 9.49 -10.72
CA GLY A 143 27.18 10.56 -10.86
C GLY A 143 27.14 11.57 -9.70
N GLY A 144 26.29 11.34 -8.68
CA GLY A 144 26.13 12.25 -7.56
C GLY A 144 25.29 13.51 -7.85
N GLN A 145 24.65 13.58 -9.04
CA GLN A 145 23.84 14.74 -9.43
C GLN A 145 22.45 14.72 -8.80
N ALA A 146 21.90 15.90 -8.58
CA ALA A 146 20.54 16.14 -8.13
C ALA A 146 19.49 15.53 -9.08
N THR A 147 18.38 15.04 -8.53
CA THR A 147 17.35 14.33 -9.32
C THR A 147 15.96 14.91 -9.19
N HIS A 148 15.72 15.82 -8.23
CA HIS A 148 14.40 16.41 -7.95
C HIS A 148 13.74 17.01 -9.21
N ALA A 149 14.45 17.89 -9.92
CA ALA A 149 13.92 18.55 -11.13
C ALA A 149 13.50 17.53 -12.21
N ARG A 150 14.26 16.43 -12.36
CA ARG A 150 13.92 15.35 -13.31
C ARG A 150 12.70 14.55 -12.86
N ALA A 151 12.60 14.22 -11.58
CA ALA A 151 11.45 13.52 -11.00
C ALA A 151 10.18 14.37 -11.09
N LEU A 152 10.28 15.66 -10.76
CA LEU A 152 9.15 16.60 -10.84
C LEU A 152 8.68 16.79 -12.28
N ARG A 153 9.61 16.91 -13.26
CA ARG A 153 9.26 16.93 -14.68
C ARG A 153 8.48 15.68 -15.10
N GLY A 154 8.91 14.49 -14.65
CA GLY A 154 8.20 13.24 -14.92
C GLY A 154 6.79 13.24 -14.33
N PHE A 155 6.62 13.75 -13.13
CA PHE A 155 5.30 13.93 -12.50
C PHE A 155 4.40 14.90 -13.28
N ASP A 156 4.94 16.05 -13.71
CA ASP A 156 4.19 17.04 -14.49
C ASP A 156 3.76 16.47 -15.84
N LEU A 157 4.60 15.66 -16.50
CA LEU A 157 4.26 14.97 -17.74
C LEU A 157 3.11 13.98 -17.55
N LEU A 158 3.17 13.15 -16.50
CA LEU A 158 2.09 12.22 -16.15
C LEU A 158 0.77 12.97 -15.96
N GLN A 159 0.77 14.07 -15.19
CA GLN A 159 -0.42 14.88 -14.99
C GLN A 159 -0.98 15.47 -16.31
N LYS A 160 -0.11 15.98 -17.21
CA LYS A 160 -0.52 16.48 -18.53
C LYS A 160 -1.21 15.42 -19.38
N HIS A 161 -0.83 14.15 -19.23
CA HIS A 161 -1.47 13.01 -19.89
C HIS A 161 -2.66 12.43 -19.13
N GLY A 162 -3.15 13.12 -18.09
CA GLY A 162 -4.29 12.69 -17.29
C GLY A 162 -4.03 11.52 -16.36
N ILE A 163 -2.75 11.15 -16.16
CA ILE A 163 -2.35 10.08 -15.23
C ILE A 163 -2.16 10.69 -13.84
N GLN A 164 -3.03 10.27 -12.92
CA GLN A 164 -2.91 10.64 -11.52
C GLN A 164 -1.88 9.71 -10.85
N ALA A 165 -0.66 10.23 -10.63
CA ALA A 165 0.38 9.46 -9.99
C ALA A 165 0.33 9.56 -8.47
N ASP A 166 0.49 8.42 -7.79
CA ASP A 166 0.59 8.32 -6.34
C ASP A 166 2.01 8.69 -5.90
N ILE A 167 2.14 9.60 -4.93
CA ILE A 167 3.45 9.98 -4.39
C ILE A 167 3.83 9.09 -3.22
N LEU A 168 5.00 8.47 -3.28
CA LEU A 168 5.65 7.80 -2.16
C LEU A 168 6.83 8.64 -1.67
N CYS A 169 6.67 9.20 -0.47
CA CYS A 169 7.64 10.05 0.20
C CYS A 169 8.33 9.28 1.33
N VAL A 170 9.62 9.08 1.24
CA VAL A 170 10.41 8.54 2.36
C VAL A 170 10.63 9.64 3.40
N VAL A 171 10.08 9.41 4.60
CA VAL A 171 10.30 10.30 5.75
C VAL A 171 11.52 9.83 6.51
N ASN A 172 12.52 10.68 6.59
CA ASN A 172 13.84 10.43 7.19
C ASN A 172 14.14 11.45 8.29
N ALA A 173 15.31 11.35 8.92
CA ALA A 173 15.70 12.22 10.03
C ALA A 173 15.72 13.72 9.67
N GLN A 174 15.88 14.06 8.39
CA GLN A 174 15.95 15.44 7.92
C GLN A 174 14.56 16.03 7.66
N ASN A 175 13.77 15.42 6.76
CA ASN A 175 12.48 15.97 6.35
C ASN A 175 11.38 15.80 7.41
N VAL A 176 11.52 14.87 8.36
CA VAL A 176 10.60 14.67 9.49
C VAL A 176 10.42 15.92 10.35
N GLN A 177 11.41 16.83 10.36
CA GLN A 177 11.38 18.09 11.09
C GLN A 177 10.52 19.17 10.42
N TRP A 178 10.06 18.94 9.19
CA TRP A 178 9.42 19.95 8.36
C TRP A 178 8.08 19.47 7.77
N PRO A 179 7.15 18.97 8.59
CA PRO A 179 5.89 18.35 8.11
C PRO A 179 5.07 19.29 7.22
N GLU A 180 4.92 20.56 7.64
CA GLU A 180 4.14 21.55 6.89
C GLU A 180 4.77 21.89 5.53
N ARG A 181 6.11 22.01 5.47
CA ARG A 181 6.82 22.30 4.20
C ARG A 181 6.64 21.15 3.22
N VAL A 182 6.78 19.92 3.69
CA VAL A 182 6.63 18.70 2.89
C VAL A 182 5.19 18.58 2.39
N TYR A 183 4.21 18.69 3.27
CA TYR A 183 2.81 18.53 2.90
C TYR A 183 2.32 19.62 1.95
N ARG A 184 2.63 20.89 2.22
CA ARG A 184 2.26 22.02 1.35
C ARG A 184 2.97 21.98 0.01
N PHE A 185 4.18 21.44 -0.06
CA PHE A 185 4.85 21.20 -1.34
C PHE A 185 4.01 20.23 -2.20
N PHE A 186 3.60 19.08 -1.67
CA PHE A 186 2.78 18.13 -2.41
C PHE A 186 1.42 18.70 -2.83
N LYS A 187 0.80 19.50 -1.98
CA LYS A 187 -0.43 20.22 -2.36
C LYS A 187 -0.21 21.18 -3.53
N ARG A 188 0.89 21.94 -3.54
CA ARG A 188 1.20 22.89 -4.63
C ARG A 188 1.42 22.21 -5.97
N ILE A 189 2.02 21.02 -5.99
CA ILE A 189 2.22 20.29 -7.23
C ILE A 189 0.96 19.49 -7.66
N GLY A 190 -0.12 19.55 -6.88
CA GLY A 190 -1.38 18.86 -7.21
C GLY A 190 -1.39 17.37 -6.90
N ALA A 191 -0.59 16.90 -5.93
CA ALA A 191 -0.63 15.50 -5.49
C ALA A 191 -2.00 15.16 -4.89
N ALA A 192 -2.64 14.11 -5.41
CA ALA A 192 -3.94 13.65 -4.92
C ALA A 192 -3.83 12.48 -3.92
N PHE A 193 -2.74 11.71 -3.99
CA PHE A 193 -2.42 10.64 -3.05
C PHE A 193 -0.98 10.76 -2.57
N ILE A 194 -0.77 10.60 -1.26
CA ILE A 194 0.54 10.67 -0.63
C ILE A 194 0.71 9.53 0.37
N GLY A 195 1.71 8.67 0.15
CA GLY A 195 2.21 7.69 1.10
C GLY A 195 3.45 8.22 1.81
N PHE A 196 3.39 8.41 3.12
CA PHE A 196 4.54 8.76 3.95
C PHE A 196 5.17 7.49 4.52
N LEU A 197 6.33 7.11 4.00
CA LEU A 197 7.03 5.88 4.35
C LEU A 197 8.19 6.20 5.30
N PRO A 198 8.11 5.82 6.60
CA PRO A 198 9.19 6.10 7.53
C PRO A 198 10.43 5.27 7.19
N LEU A 199 11.56 5.95 7.05
CA LEU A 199 12.85 5.29 6.95
C LEU A 199 13.23 4.70 8.29
N VAL A 200 13.42 3.37 8.34
CA VAL A 200 14.02 2.67 9.47
C VAL A 200 15.10 1.74 8.93
N GLU A 201 16.33 2.11 9.16
CA GLU A 201 17.51 1.34 8.77
C GLU A 201 18.22 0.83 10.04
N ARG A 202 18.04 -0.46 10.32
CA ARG A 202 18.67 -1.10 11.48
C ARG A 202 20.20 -1.20 11.28
N ARG A 203 20.95 -0.72 12.27
CA ARG A 203 22.41 -0.84 12.36
C ARG A 203 22.81 -1.24 13.78
N PRO A 204 22.89 -2.55 14.05
CA PRO A 204 23.17 -3.05 15.42
C PRO A 204 24.47 -2.52 16.03
N GLU A 205 25.45 -2.17 15.19
CA GLU A 205 26.73 -1.61 15.58
C GLU A 205 26.66 -0.13 15.97
N ALA A 206 25.60 0.58 15.57
CA ALA A 206 25.42 2.00 15.94
C ALA A 206 24.88 2.09 17.38
N ALA A 207 25.30 3.13 18.12
CA ALA A 207 24.84 3.37 19.49
C ALA A 207 23.31 3.43 19.66
N ALA A 208 22.63 3.99 18.66
CA ALA A 208 21.16 4.05 18.60
C ALA A 208 20.51 2.79 18.00
N GLY A 209 21.28 1.80 17.56
CA GLY A 209 20.79 0.60 16.87
C GLY A 209 20.22 0.84 15.46
N VAL A 210 20.25 2.08 14.98
CA VAL A 210 19.74 2.52 13.67
C VAL A 210 20.70 3.52 13.03
N SER A 211 20.59 3.70 11.71
CA SER A 211 21.37 4.71 10.99
C SER A 211 20.96 6.13 11.37
N PRO A 212 21.85 7.12 11.20
CA PRO A 212 21.53 8.54 11.42
C PRO A 212 20.42 9.07 10.50
N ALA A 213 20.18 8.45 9.35
CA ALA A 213 19.13 8.82 8.42
C ALA A 213 17.74 8.33 8.86
N THR A 214 17.67 7.38 9.81
CA THR A 214 16.41 6.83 10.30
C THR A 214 15.54 7.91 10.93
N ALA A 215 14.26 7.95 10.56
CA ALA A 215 13.29 8.87 11.18
C ALA A 215 13.12 8.53 12.68
N PRO A 216 13.37 9.48 13.62
CA PRO A 216 13.10 9.22 15.02
C PRO A 216 11.61 8.96 15.25
N SER A 217 11.30 7.90 16.02
CA SER A 217 9.93 7.40 16.18
C SER A 217 8.93 8.49 16.60
N GLU A 218 9.22 9.24 17.68
CA GLU A 218 8.32 10.28 18.17
C GLU A 218 8.20 11.46 17.21
N ALA A 219 9.29 11.83 16.51
CA ALA A 219 9.28 12.88 15.51
C ALA A 219 8.38 12.47 14.34
N PHE A 220 8.43 11.21 13.89
CA PHE A 220 7.54 10.70 12.86
C PHE A 220 6.06 10.76 13.28
N GLY A 221 5.75 10.40 14.52
CA GLY A 221 4.40 10.57 15.06
C GLY A 221 3.95 12.04 15.07
N GLY A 222 4.83 12.95 15.48
CA GLY A 222 4.59 14.40 15.45
C GLY A 222 4.39 14.93 14.02
N PHE A 223 5.22 14.48 13.07
CA PHE A 223 5.09 14.79 11.65
C PHE A 223 3.69 14.43 11.12
N LEU A 224 3.23 13.22 11.40
CA LEU A 224 1.90 12.79 10.98
C LEU A 224 0.77 13.58 11.66
N CYS A 225 0.89 13.88 12.96
CA CYS A 225 -0.12 14.67 13.68
C CYS A 225 -0.24 16.09 13.10
N THR A 226 0.89 16.75 12.83
CA THR A 226 0.89 18.10 12.24
C THR A 226 0.22 18.13 10.87
N ILE A 227 0.54 17.17 10.00
CA ILE A 227 -0.08 17.07 8.68
C ILE A 227 -1.56 16.73 8.81
N PHE A 228 -1.92 15.82 9.73
CA PHE A 228 -3.31 15.42 9.97
C PHE A 228 -4.17 16.61 10.38
N ASP A 229 -3.67 17.49 11.24
CA ASP A 229 -4.41 18.67 11.68
C ASP A 229 -4.66 19.67 10.53
N GLU A 230 -3.72 19.85 9.59
CA GLU A 230 -3.95 20.64 8.38
C GLU A 230 -4.93 19.94 7.45
N TRP A 231 -4.73 18.64 7.19
CA TRP A 231 -5.57 17.82 6.33
C TRP A 231 -7.02 17.73 6.81
N ALA A 232 -7.24 17.52 8.10
CA ALA A 232 -8.58 17.41 8.68
C ALA A 232 -9.40 18.71 8.55
N ARG A 233 -8.73 19.86 8.54
CA ARG A 233 -9.41 21.17 8.38
C ARG A 233 -9.76 21.52 6.93
N GLN A 234 -8.97 21.07 5.94
CA GLN A 234 -9.02 21.66 4.60
C GLN A 234 -9.08 20.63 3.45
N ASP A 235 -8.55 19.41 3.66
CA ASP A 235 -8.19 18.53 2.56
C ASP A 235 -8.93 17.18 2.57
N VAL A 236 -9.82 16.95 3.54
CA VAL A 236 -10.66 15.74 3.59
C VAL A 236 -11.46 15.60 2.29
N GLY A 237 -11.31 14.45 1.62
CA GLY A 237 -11.94 14.17 0.34
C GLY A 237 -11.26 14.82 -0.89
N ARG A 238 -10.20 15.62 -0.69
CA ARG A 238 -9.42 16.25 -1.76
C ARG A 238 -8.05 15.61 -1.94
N VAL A 239 -7.33 15.42 -0.84
CA VAL A 239 -6.02 14.76 -0.80
C VAL A 239 -6.16 13.49 0.03
N LYS A 240 -5.74 12.37 -0.51
CA LYS A 240 -5.64 11.11 0.23
C LYS A 240 -4.25 10.99 0.82
N VAL A 241 -4.17 10.76 2.12
CA VAL A 241 -2.93 10.39 2.79
C VAL A 241 -3.09 8.97 3.29
N GLU A 242 -2.26 8.05 2.81
CA GLU A 242 -2.39 6.61 3.03
C GLU A 242 -2.58 6.27 4.52
N MET A 243 -1.74 6.83 5.39
CA MET A 243 -1.80 6.60 6.83
C MET A 243 -3.13 7.05 7.45
N PHE A 244 -3.75 8.12 6.93
CA PHE A 244 -5.02 8.66 7.43
C PHE A 244 -6.20 7.82 6.95
N GLU A 245 -6.13 7.34 5.71
CA GLU A 245 -7.10 6.37 5.16
C GLU A 245 -7.08 5.06 5.98
N GLU A 246 -5.89 4.56 6.34
CA GLU A 246 -5.74 3.35 7.16
C GLU A 246 -6.32 3.54 8.56
N ALA A 247 -6.08 4.69 9.21
CA ALA A 247 -6.70 5.01 10.49
C ALA A 247 -8.24 5.06 10.39
N ALA A 248 -8.78 5.65 9.33
CA ALA A 248 -10.20 5.72 9.09
C ALA A 248 -10.82 4.32 8.85
N ARG A 249 -10.15 3.42 8.11
CA ARG A 249 -10.67 2.08 7.81
C ARG A 249 -11.14 1.34 9.05
N THR A 250 -10.34 1.32 10.12
CA THR A 250 -10.69 0.64 11.36
C THR A 250 -11.89 1.27 12.07
N ALA A 251 -12.01 2.59 12.03
CA ALA A 251 -13.19 3.30 12.58
C ALA A 251 -14.48 2.97 11.80
N PHE A 252 -14.37 2.68 10.50
CA PHE A 252 -15.47 2.20 9.66
C PHE A 252 -15.68 0.68 9.73
N GLY A 253 -15.01 -0.03 10.65
CA GLY A 253 -15.12 -1.48 10.83
C GLY A 253 -14.49 -2.30 9.69
N ARG A 254 -13.54 -1.72 8.96
CA ARG A 254 -12.81 -2.40 7.89
C ARG A 254 -11.39 -2.74 8.36
N GLU A 255 -10.87 -3.86 7.89
CA GLU A 255 -9.47 -4.20 8.12
C GLU A 255 -8.53 -3.22 7.39
N PRO A 256 -7.32 -2.96 7.93
CA PRO A 256 -6.28 -2.22 7.22
C PRO A 256 -6.00 -2.81 5.84
N ALA A 257 -5.78 -1.97 4.84
CA ALA A 257 -5.41 -2.38 3.49
C ALA A 257 -3.90 -2.56 3.35
N VAL A 258 -3.12 -1.69 3.99
CA VAL A 258 -1.67 -1.71 3.91
C VAL A 258 -1.11 -2.81 4.82
N CYS A 259 -0.23 -3.65 4.26
CA CYS A 259 0.34 -4.82 4.95
C CYS A 259 1.01 -4.47 6.30
N VAL A 260 1.55 -3.24 6.43
CA VAL A 260 2.17 -2.74 7.67
C VAL A 260 1.20 -2.79 8.86
N PHE A 261 -0.09 -2.54 8.64
CA PHE A 261 -1.11 -2.49 9.69
C PHE A 261 -2.06 -3.68 9.71
N ARG A 262 -1.94 -4.64 8.78
CA ARG A 262 -2.68 -5.91 8.82
C ARG A 262 -2.23 -6.78 9.99
N GLN A 263 -3.09 -7.66 10.45
CA GLN A 263 -2.77 -8.62 11.51
C GLN A 263 -1.71 -9.64 11.08
N THR A 264 -1.72 -10.02 9.80
CA THR A 264 -0.78 -10.98 9.20
C THR A 264 0.02 -10.35 8.08
N CYS A 265 1.14 -10.96 7.73
CA CYS A 265 1.96 -10.66 6.55
C CYS A 265 1.78 -11.72 5.45
N GLY A 266 2.60 -11.63 4.39
CA GLY A 266 2.76 -12.67 3.38
C GLY A 266 1.88 -12.50 2.15
N ASP A 267 1.11 -11.40 2.05
CA ASP A 267 0.26 -11.12 0.89
C ASP A 267 0.98 -10.23 -0.16
N VAL A 268 2.21 -9.80 0.13
CA VAL A 268 3.06 -9.00 -0.75
C VAL A 268 4.44 -9.65 -0.89
N PRO A 269 4.51 -10.84 -1.53
CA PRO A 269 5.78 -11.50 -1.83
C PRO A 269 6.51 -10.82 -2.99
N VAL A 270 7.76 -11.23 -3.21
CA VAL A 270 8.61 -10.73 -4.30
C VAL A 270 9.01 -11.85 -5.24
N ILE A 271 9.06 -11.52 -6.53
CA ILE A 271 9.75 -12.31 -7.55
C ILE A 271 10.90 -11.50 -8.11
N GLU A 272 12.09 -12.09 -8.03
CA GLU A 272 13.31 -11.55 -8.58
C GLU A 272 13.49 -11.91 -10.07
N ARG A 273 14.39 -11.19 -10.77
CA ARG A 273 14.63 -11.35 -12.20
C ARG A 273 14.99 -12.78 -12.64
N ASN A 274 15.56 -13.59 -11.75
CA ASN A 274 15.89 -14.99 -12.00
C ASN A 274 14.75 -15.98 -11.72
N GLY A 275 13.58 -15.47 -11.27
CA GLY A 275 12.42 -16.28 -10.90
C GLY A 275 12.38 -16.73 -9.44
N ASP A 276 13.36 -16.34 -8.62
CA ASP A 276 13.33 -16.64 -7.19
C ASP A 276 12.20 -15.91 -6.50
N PHE A 277 11.51 -16.64 -5.61
CA PHE A 277 10.35 -16.16 -4.87
C PHE A 277 10.68 -16.01 -3.39
N TYR A 278 10.39 -14.82 -2.84
CA TYR A 278 10.66 -14.44 -1.45
C TYR A 278 9.39 -14.06 -0.71
N SER A 279 9.38 -14.26 0.60
CA SER A 279 8.21 -14.01 1.45
C SER A 279 7.72 -12.56 1.45
N CYS A 280 8.59 -11.58 1.29
CA CYS A 280 8.27 -10.15 1.35
C CYS A 280 9.40 -9.31 0.74
N ASP A 281 9.06 -8.12 0.25
CA ASP A 281 9.98 -7.14 -0.34
C ASP A 281 11.11 -6.70 0.61
N HIS A 282 10.83 -6.63 1.90
CA HIS A 282 11.85 -6.30 2.91
C HIS A 282 12.72 -7.49 3.33
N PHE A 283 12.30 -8.72 3.02
CA PHE A 283 12.95 -9.96 3.42
C PHE A 283 13.43 -10.74 2.20
N VAL A 284 14.21 -10.07 1.34
CA VAL A 284 14.87 -10.68 0.18
C VAL A 284 16.28 -11.11 0.61
N ASP A 285 16.36 -12.32 1.17
CA ASP A 285 17.57 -12.96 1.67
C ASP A 285 17.44 -14.49 1.65
N ALA A 286 18.53 -15.22 1.90
CA ALA A 286 18.55 -16.67 1.81
C ALA A 286 17.54 -17.37 2.75
N ASN A 287 17.25 -16.80 3.93
CA ASN A 287 16.35 -17.41 4.92
C ASN A 287 14.87 -17.27 4.49
N HIS A 288 14.54 -16.28 3.69
CA HIS A 288 13.17 -15.98 3.25
C HIS A 288 12.93 -16.35 1.79
N ARG A 289 13.90 -16.97 1.10
CA ARG A 289 13.70 -17.57 -0.21
C ARG A 289 12.85 -18.82 -0.07
N LEU A 290 11.71 -18.88 -0.76
CA LEU A 290 10.75 -19.99 -0.68
C LEU A 290 10.92 -21.00 -1.82
N GLY A 291 11.46 -20.58 -2.95
CA GLY A 291 11.66 -21.42 -4.13
C GLY A 291 11.86 -20.57 -5.39
N ASN A 292 11.67 -21.20 -6.54
CA ASN A 292 11.78 -20.56 -7.85
C ASN A 292 10.55 -20.94 -8.70
N ILE A 293 9.97 -19.96 -9.40
CA ILE A 293 8.77 -20.17 -10.24
C ILE A 293 9.01 -21.09 -11.45
N ARG A 294 10.27 -21.40 -11.78
CA ARG A 294 10.61 -22.38 -12.81
C ARG A 294 10.38 -23.83 -12.34
N GLU A 295 10.43 -24.05 -11.04
CA GLU A 295 10.39 -25.37 -10.39
C GLU A 295 9.05 -25.63 -9.67
N THR A 296 8.50 -24.58 -9.03
CA THR A 296 7.30 -24.68 -8.20
C THR A 296 6.31 -23.61 -8.65
N SER A 297 5.02 -23.96 -8.73
CA SER A 297 4.01 -22.98 -9.15
C SER A 297 3.84 -21.84 -8.16
N LEU A 298 3.45 -20.66 -8.67
CA LEU A 298 3.21 -19.48 -7.84
C LEU A 298 2.17 -19.76 -6.73
N ALA A 299 1.11 -20.49 -7.04
CA ALA A 299 0.09 -20.84 -6.07
C ALA A 299 0.65 -21.71 -4.92
N GLU A 300 1.50 -22.70 -5.24
CA GLU A 300 2.14 -23.54 -4.22
C GLU A 300 3.12 -22.75 -3.35
N LEU A 301 3.87 -21.82 -3.94
CA LEU A 301 4.78 -20.93 -3.21
C LEU A 301 4.03 -20.02 -2.24
N LEU A 302 2.92 -19.39 -2.70
CA LEU A 302 2.03 -18.55 -1.90
C LEU A 302 1.39 -19.32 -0.74
N GLU A 303 1.02 -20.57 -0.97
CA GLU A 303 0.34 -21.43 0.00
C GLU A 303 1.30 -22.30 0.83
N SER A 304 2.61 -22.14 0.62
CA SER A 304 3.61 -22.96 1.31
C SER A 304 3.52 -22.81 2.84
N PRO A 305 3.81 -23.87 3.62
CA PRO A 305 3.84 -23.78 5.08
C PRO A 305 4.77 -22.69 5.60
N ARG A 306 5.90 -22.45 4.91
CA ARG A 306 6.87 -21.39 5.27
C ARG A 306 6.28 -20.00 5.07
N GLN A 307 5.57 -19.75 3.95
CA GLN A 307 4.91 -18.46 3.71
C GLN A 307 3.79 -18.20 4.72
N ARG A 308 2.99 -19.23 5.02
CA ARG A 308 1.94 -19.13 6.04
C ARG A 308 2.51 -18.86 7.45
N ALA A 309 3.62 -19.53 7.81
CA ALA A 309 4.30 -19.29 9.07
C ALA A 309 4.86 -17.87 9.16
N PHE A 310 5.51 -17.38 8.09
CA PHE A 310 5.96 -15.99 7.99
C PHE A 310 4.80 -15.00 8.21
N GLY A 311 3.65 -15.27 7.58
CA GLY A 311 2.46 -14.42 7.72
C GLY A 311 1.93 -14.36 9.15
N ARG A 312 1.79 -15.52 9.81
CA ARG A 312 1.28 -15.65 11.19
C ARG A 312 2.24 -15.05 12.21
N ALA A 313 3.53 -15.15 11.97
CA ALA A 313 4.56 -14.62 12.90
C ALA A 313 4.29 -13.16 13.28
N LYS A 314 3.69 -12.38 12.40
CA LYS A 314 3.33 -10.98 12.70
C LYS A 314 2.38 -10.84 13.89
N ALA A 315 1.37 -11.68 14.01
CA ALA A 315 0.44 -11.67 15.12
C ALA A 315 0.95 -12.45 16.32
N GLU A 316 1.60 -13.60 16.06
CA GLU A 316 2.02 -14.55 17.10
C GLU A 316 3.22 -14.06 17.93
N THR A 317 4.07 -13.17 17.36
CA THR A 317 5.26 -12.63 18.04
C THR A 317 5.07 -11.23 18.63
N LEU A 318 3.82 -10.80 18.80
CA LEU A 318 3.54 -9.51 19.43
C LEU A 318 3.88 -9.54 20.93
N PRO A 319 4.71 -8.60 21.45
CA PRO A 319 4.94 -8.48 22.88
C PRO A 319 3.63 -8.09 23.60
N ARG A 320 3.57 -8.42 24.91
CA ARG A 320 2.40 -8.12 25.74
C ARG A 320 1.97 -6.66 25.69
N ALA A 321 2.94 -5.73 25.64
CA ALA A 321 2.69 -4.31 25.48
C ALA A 321 1.84 -3.97 24.24
N CYS A 322 2.04 -4.69 23.12
CA CYS A 322 1.21 -4.55 21.93
C CYS A 322 -0.16 -5.22 22.08
N GLN A 323 -0.23 -6.36 22.79
CA GLN A 323 -1.49 -7.12 22.94
C GLN A 323 -2.55 -6.33 23.72
N VAL A 324 -2.13 -5.51 24.71
CA VAL A 324 -3.02 -4.66 25.53
C VAL A 324 -3.07 -3.21 25.06
N CYS A 325 -2.46 -2.89 23.93
CA CYS A 325 -2.37 -1.51 23.44
C CYS A 325 -3.71 -0.99 22.94
N GLU A 326 -4.09 0.21 23.36
CA GLU A 326 -5.34 0.89 23.00
C GLU A 326 -5.51 1.19 21.51
N VAL A 327 -4.40 1.26 20.74
CA VAL A 327 -4.40 1.48 19.29
C VAL A 327 -4.08 0.21 18.49
N ARG A 328 -4.12 -0.95 19.14
CA ARG A 328 -3.76 -2.23 18.52
C ARG A 328 -4.51 -2.47 17.20
N ALA A 329 -5.80 -2.20 17.17
CA ALA A 329 -6.65 -2.45 16.00
C ALA A 329 -6.18 -1.65 14.76
N MET A 330 -5.56 -0.48 14.96
CA MET A 330 -5.02 0.35 13.88
C MET A 330 -3.57 -0.01 13.52
N CYS A 331 -2.76 -0.43 14.52
CA CYS A 331 -1.31 -0.59 14.39
C CYS A 331 -0.87 -2.04 14.12
N ASN A 332 -1.48 -3.02 14.80
CA ASN A 332 -1.11 -4.45 14.77
C ASN A 332 0.42 -4.71 14.89
N GLY A 333 1.12 -3.80 15.63
CA GLY A 333 2.55 -3.88 15.87
C GLY A 333 3.44 -3.49 14.68
N GLY A 334 2.89 -2.90 13.63
CA GLY A 334 3.65 -2.42 12.47
C GLY A 334 4.36 -3.52 11.68
N CYS A 335 5.35 -3.15 10.86
CA CYS A 335 6.11 -4.08 10.03
C CYS A 335 7.06 -4.95 10.87
N LEU A 336 7.17 -6.24 10.52
CA LEU A 336 8.10 -7.18 11.16
C LEU A 336 9.57 -6.72 11.06
N LYS A 337 9.96 -6.09 9.96
CA LYS A 337 11.35 -5.61 9.76
C LYS A 337 11.79 -4.60 10.82
N ASP A 338 10.84 -3.87 11.40
CA ASP A 338 11.11 -2.81 12.37
C ASP A 338 10.93 -3.26 13.83
N ARG A 339 10.64 -4.55 14.08
CA ARG A 339 10.42 -5.13 15.40
C ARG A 339 11.71 -5.65 16.05
N PHE A 340 12.63 -4.76 16.35
CA PHE A 340 13.93 -5.11 16.94
C PHE A 340 14.19 -4.40 18.28
N ILE A 341 13.20 -3.68 18.80
CA ILE A 341 13.28 -3.02 20.11
C ILE A 341 12.79 -3.97 21.21
N THR A 342 13.38 -3.84 22.39
CA THR A 342 12.95 -4.49 23.62
C THR A 342 12.02 -3.56 24.39
N THR A 343 10.93 -4.09 24.94
CA THR A 343 10.01 -3.34 25.81
C THR A 343 10.67 -2.97 27.14
N ALA A 344 10.07 -2.08 27.92
CA ALA A 344 10.59 -1.66 29.22
C ALA A 344 10.71 -2.82 30.23
N ASP A 345 9.87 -3.84 30.09
CA ASP A 345 9.83 -5.07 30.89
C ASP A 345 10.66 -6.22 30.31
N GLY A 346 11.45 -5.94 29.26
CA GLY A 346 12.44 -6.89 28.72
C GLY A 346 11.93 -7.81 27.61
N GLU A 347 10.67 -7.69 27.14
CA GLU A 347 10.18 -8.49 26.01
C GLU A 347 10.75 -7.98 24.68
N PRO A 348 11.27 -8.88 23.80
CA PRO A 348 11.74 -8.49 22.47
C PRO A 348 10.56 -8.30 21.49
N GLY A 349 10.83 -7.66 20.35
CA GLY A 349 9.88 -7.61 19.23
C GLY A 349 8.95 -6.41 19.23
N LEU A 350 9.26 -5.37 20.02
CA LEU A 350 8.59 -4.08 19.90
C LEU A 350 9.06 -3.37 18.61
N ASN A 351 8.11 -2.76 17.91
CA ASN A 351 8.42 -1.99 16.70
C ASN A 351 9.17 -0.70 17.07
N TYR A 352 10.21 -0.37 16.32
CA TYR A 352 10.97 0.87 16.50
C TYR A 352 10.08 2.11 16.44
N LEU A 353 9.07 2.12 15.58
CA LEU A 353 8.14 3.24 15.40
C LEU A 353 6.96 3.23 16.39
N CYS A 354 6.98 2.35 17.41
CA CYS A 354 5.85 2.17 18.34
C CYS A 354 5.39 3.48 18.97
N ALA A 355 6.30 4.31 19.49
CA ALA A 355 5.95 5.59 20.11
C ALA A 355 5.26 6.55 19.12
N GLY A 356 5.80 6.64 17.90
CA GLY A 356 5.24 7.47 16.83
C GLY A 356 3.86 7.01 16.36
N TYR A 357 3.70 5.71 16.10
CA TYR A 357 2.41 5.15 15.72
C TYR A 357 1.36 5.31 16.82
N LYS A 358 1.72 5.05 18.08
CA LYS A 358 0.80 5.25 19.20
C LYS A 358 0.38 6.71 19.31
N LYS A 359 1.33 7.65 19.23
CA LYS A 359 1.07 9.09 19.24
C LYS A 359 0.08 9.48 18.13
N PHE A 360 0.36 9.08 16.89
CA PHE A 360 -0.48 9.43 15.75
C PHE A 360 -1.88 8.80 15.84
N PHE A 361 -2.00 7.49 16.08
CA PHE A 361 -3.30 6.83 16.12
C PHE A 361 -4.16 7.30 17.31
N THR A 362 -3.56 7.62 18.44
CA THR A 362 -4.28 8.24 19.56
C THR A 362 -4.79 9.62 19.20
N HIS A 363 -3.97 10.43 18.50
CA HIS A 363 -4.32 11.79 18.06
C HIS A 363 -5.47 11.79 17.04
N CYS A 364 -5.41 10.96 16.01
CA CYS A 364 -6.42 10.96 14.94
C CYS A 364 -7.72 10.22 15.31
N ARG A 365 -7.70 9.30 16.28
CA ARG A 365 -8.84 8.45 16.66
C ARG A 365 -10.15 9.19 16.95
N PRO A 366 -10.18 10.31 17.70
CA PRO A 366 -11.44 11.05 17.93
C PRO A 366 -12.10 11.48 16.63
N PHE A 367 -11.34 12.12 15.74
CA PHE A 367 -11.84 12.62 14.46
C PHE A 367 -12.37 11.50 13.56
N VAL A 368 -11.60 10.42 13.34
CA VAL A 368 -12.03 9.32 12.47
C VAL A 368 -13.22 8.57 13.05
N SER A 369 -13.34 8.48 14.38
CA SER A 369 -14.49 7.87 15.07
C SER A 369 -15.76 8.70 14.89
N GLU A 370 -15.67 10.03 15.00
CA GLU A 370 -16.78 10.95 14.76
C GLU A 370 -17.22 10.88 13.29
N LEU A 371 -16.28 10.91 12.35
CA LEU A 371 -16.57 10.78 10.92
C LEU A 371 -17.32 9.47 10.62
N ALA A 372 -16.88 8.36 11.20
CA ALA A 372 -17.55 7.06 11.05
C ALA A 372 -18.94 7.03 11.70
N ALA A 373 -19.14 7.69 12.84
CA ALA A 373 -20.44 7.83 13.48
C ALA A 373 -21.43 8.64 12.61
N LEU A 374 -20.99 9.78 12.07
CA LEU A 374 -21.75 10.61 11.14
C LEU A 374 -22.13 9.83 9.87
N TRP A 375 -21.21 9.07 9.32
CA TRP A 375 -21.49 8.24 8.14
C TRP A 375 -22.56 7.18 8.45
N ARG A 376 -22.43 6.44 9.58
CA ARG A 376 -23.43 5.45 10.00
C ARG A 376 -24.82 6.08 10.22
N SER A 377 -24.91 7.25 10.85
CA SER A 377 -26.18 7.94 11.06
C SER A 377 -26.87 8.34 9.75
N ARG A 378 -26.09 8.74 8.72
CA ARG A 378 -26.63 9.05 7.40
C ARG A 378 -27.10 7.80 6.65
N GLN A 379 -26.43 6.66 6.82
CA GLN A 379 -26.85 5.38 6.22
C GLN A 379 -28.10 4.81 6.89
N ALA A 380 -28.29 5.06 8.18
CA ALA A 380 -29.47 4.63 8.91
C ALA A 380 -30.76 5.35 8.43
N GLY A 381 -30.63 6.46 7.68
CA GLY A 381 -31.75 7.30 7.22
C GLY A 381 -32.48 7.97 8.40
N PRO A 382 -33.33 8.96 8.17
CA PRO A 382 -34.27 9.43 9.17
C PRO A 382 -35.15 8.23 9.51
N GLY A 383 -35.10 7.77 10.76
CA GLY A 383 -35.63 6.53 11.28
C GLY A 383 -36.81 5.97 10.47
N LYS A 384 -36.62 4.86 9.81
CA LYS A 384 -37.75 3.95 9.59
C LYS A 384 -38.14 3.50 11.00
N THR A 385 -39.02 4.25 11.63
CA THR A 385 -39.88 3.68 12.67
C THR A 385 -40.38 2.37 12.08
N ALA A 386 -40.03 1.26 12.72
CA ALA A 386 -40.53 -0.04 12.29
C ALA A 386 -42.03 0.16 11.99
N PRO A 387 -42.56 -0.31 10.85
CA PRO A 387 -43.96 -0.06 10.52
C PRO A 387 -44.77 -0.53 11.72
N GLN A 388 -45.37 0.40 12.42
CA GLN A 388 -46.22 0.08 13.56
C GLN A 388 -47.23 -0.92 13.00
N LYS A 389 -47.24 -2.15 13.52
CA LYS A 389 -48.19 -3.18 13.10
C LYS A 389 -49.57 -2.63 13.40
N ILE A 390 -50.22 -2.06 12.40
CA ILE A 390 -51.58 -1.54 12.52
C ILE A 390 -52.47 -2.74 12.72
N GLY A 391 -53.12 -2.78 13.88
CA GLY A 391 -54.08 -3.82 14.22
C GLY A 391 -55.28 -3.73 13.29
N ARG A 392 -55.91 -4.86 12.97
CA ARG A 392 -57.08 -4.90 12.09
C ARG A 392 -58.23 -3.96 12.54
N ASN A 393 -58.33 -3.66 13.84
CA ASN A 393 -59.35 -2.81 14.42
C ASN A 393 -58.93 -1.36 14.68
N ASP A 394 -57.66 -1.01 14.41
CA ASP A 394 -57.15 0.36 14.58
C ASP A 394 -57.71 1.30 13.53
N PRO A 395 -57.75 2.62 13.78
CA PRO A 395 -58.11 3.60 12.75
C PRO A 395 -57.21 3.44 11.51
N CYS A 396 -57.80 3.52 10.32
CA CYS A 396 -57.07 3.37 9.08
C CYS A 396 -56.12 4.56 8.88
N PRO A 397 -54.82 4.32 8.59
CA PRO A 397 -53.82 5.38 8.41
C PRO A 397 -54.07 6.29 7.21
N CYS A 398 -55.00 5.95 6.31
CA CYS A 398 -55.41 6.80 5.20
C CYS A 398 -56.30 7.98 5.61
N GLY A 399 -56.65 8.12 6.91
CA GLY A 399 -57.48 9.22 7.39
C GLY A 399 -59.00 9.08 7.10
N SER A 400 -59.46 7.91 6.63
CA SER A 400 -60.86 7.68 6.26
C SER A 400 -61.82 7.57 7.46
N GLY A 401 -61.34 7.57 8.70
CA GLY A 401 -62.14 7.34 9.92
C GLY A 401 -62.63 5.90 10.11
N LEU A 402 -62.39 5.01 9.16
CA LEU A 402 -62.79 3.61 9.22
C LEU A 402 -61.70 2.74 9.88
N LYS A 403 -62.12 1.58 10.46
CA LYS A 403 -61.18 0.57 10.95
C LYS A 403 -60.35 0.01 9.79
N TYR A 404 -59.02 -0.23 10.01
CA TYR A 404 -58.07 -0.69 8.99
C TYR A 404 -58.57 -1.90 8.19
N LYS A 405 -59.21 -2.88 8.86
CA LYS A 405 -59.82 -4.07 8.23
C LYS A 405 -60.95 -3.74 7.25
N LYS A 406 -61.65 -2.61 7.47
CA LYS A 406 -62.78 -2.16 6.60
C LYS A 406 -62.39 -1.14 5.55
N CYS A 407 -61.11 -0.76 5.47
CA CYS A 407 -60.59 0.23 4.55
C CYS A 407 -59.38 -0.33 3.73
N CYS A 408 -58.14 -0.08 4.14
CA CYS A 408 -56.97 -0.38 3.32
C CYS A 408 -56.50 -1.83 3.42
N LEU A 409 -56.80 -2.58 4.48
CA LEU A 409 -56.38 -3.98 4.63
C LEU A 409 -57.00 -4.88 3.54
N GLY A 410 -58.18 -4.54 3.03
CA GLY A 410 -58.81 -5.30 1.92
C GLY A 410 -58.35 -4.89 0.53
N LYS A 411 -57.70 -3.72 0.36
CA LYS A 411 -57.27 -3.21 -0.94
C LYS A 411 -55.82 -3.62 -1.31
N SER A 412 -55.01 -4.10 -0.37
CA SER A 412 -53.62 -4.52 -0.60
C SER A 412 -53.47 -5.92 -1.23
N ARG A 413 -54.56 -6.58 -1.64
CA ARG A 413 -54.55 -7.91 -2.32
C ARG A 413 -54.80 -7.86 -3.82
N LEU A 414 -54.76 -6.69 -4.46
CA LEU A 414 -55.07 -6.54 -5.88
C LEU A 414 -53.99 -5.84 -6.69
N HIS A 415 -52.70 -6.04 -6.37
CA HIS A 415 -51.58 -5.78 -7.29
C HIS A 415 -50.44 -6.75 -6.94
N THR A 416 -50.43 -7.92 -7.55
CA THR A 416 -49.25 -8.73 -7.82
C THR A 416 -48.86 -8.49 -9.28
#